data_776e86b6430de9f2a3c4bfae80dabb2a
#
_entry.id   776e86b6430de9f2a3c4bfae80dabb2a
#
_cell.length_a   1.000
_cell.length_b   1.000
_cell.length_c   1.000
_cell.angle_alpha   90.00
_cell.angle_beta   90.00
_cell.angle_gamma   90.00
#
_symmetry.space_group_name_H-M   'P 1'
#
loop_
_entity.id
_entity.type
_entity.pdbx_description
1 polymer ?
#
loop_
_entity_poly.entity_id
_entity_poly.type
_entity_poly.pdbx_seq_one_letter_code
_entity_poly.pdbx_strand_id
1 'polypeptide(L)'
;MPEEINPYLFICFKSFFLGIIQGFTEFLPISSTAHLKVVPYFFGWNDPGVSFSASVQLGSAVAIIYYFRKQISLIIDSFFSVLKHRKGFKDDDSRLSIYIFVASIPTVSYTHLTLPTRSTV
;
A
#
# COMPACT_ATOMS: atom_id res chain seq x y z
N MET A 1 1.50 -36.94 24.02
CA MET A 1 2.07 -36.50 22.74
C MET A 1 1.46 -35.14 22.46
N PRO A 2 2.20 -34.05 22.40
CA PRO A 2 1.61 -32.81 21.91
C PRO A 2 1.22 -33.07 20.45
N GLU A 3 -0.03 -32.79 20.09
CA GLU A 3 -0.53 -32.85 18.72
C GLU A 3 0.41 -31.95 17.88
N GLU A 4 1.06 -32.54 16.91
CA GLU A 4 1.89 -31.78 15.95
C GLU A 4 0.95 -30.82 15.22
N ILE A 5 1.04 -29.55 15.55
CA ILE A 5 0.27 -28.50 14.87
C ILE A 5 0.59 -28.62 13.38
N ASN A 6 -0.43 -28.89 12.58
CA ASN A 6 -0.30 -29.03 11.15
C ASN A 6 0.48 -27.80 10.60
N PRO A 7 1.65 -27.98 9.95
CA PRO A 7 2.50 -26.89 9.52
C PRO A 7 1.79 -25.89 8.60
N TYR A 8 0.82 -26.36 7.82
CA TYR A 8 -0.01 -25.48 6.99
C TYR A 8 -0.93 -24.58 7.80
N LEU A 9 -1.52 -25.10 8.88
CA LEU A 9 -2.38 -24.32 9.78
C LEU A 9 -1.58 -23.21 10.45
N PHE A 10 -0.36 -23.52 10.88
CA PHE A 10 0.53 -22.54 11.50
C PHE A 10 0.98 -21.45 10.53
N ILE A 11 1.25 -21.81 9.28
CA ILE A 11 1.58 -20.84 8.21
C ILE A 11 0.36 -19.93 7.94
N CYS A 12 -0.83 -20.48 7.82
CA CYS A 12 -2.06 -19.71 7.64
C CYS A 12 -2.30 -18.74 8.79
N PHE A 13 -2.10 -19.18 10.02
CA PHE A 13 -2.22 -18.32 11.20
C PHE A 13 -1.25 -17.16 11.18
N LYS A 14 0.04 -17.42 10.91
CA LYS A 14 1.06 -16.36 10.77
C LYS A 14 0.70 -15.36 9.68
N SER A 15 0.28 -15.86 8.52
CA SER A 15 -0.07 -15.03 7.37
C SER A 15 -1.29 -14.15 7.67
N PHE A 16 -2.30 -14.69 8.32
CA PHE A 16 -3.48 -13.93 8.75
C PHE A 16 -3.13 -12.85 9.76
N PHE A 17 -2.32 -13.19 10.77
CA PHE A 17 -1.87 -12.25 11.79
C PHE A 17 -1.05 -11.10 11.20
N LEU A 18 -0.08 -11.41 10.33
CA LEU A 18 0.72 -10.41 9.63
C LEU A 18 -0.12 -9.55 8.66
N GLY A 19 -1.15 -10.13 8.05
CA GLY A 19 -2.10 -9.39 7.23
C GLY A 19 -2.91 -8.36 8.02
N ILE A 20 -3.31 -8.69 9.25
CA ILE A 20 -3.97 -7.74 10.17
C ILE A 20 -3.01 -6.60 10.52
N ILE A 21 -1.76 -6.92 10.88
CA ILE A 21 -0.74 -5.90 11.20
C ILE A 21 -0.51 -4.99 10.00
N GLN A 22 -0.39 -5.56 8.79
CA GLN A 22 -0.26 -4.78 7.55
C GLN A 22 -1.43 -3.81 7.38
N GLY A 23 -2.66 -4.27 7.54
CA GLY A 23 -3.85 -3.44 7.43
C GLY A 23 -3.80 -2.25 8.40
N PHE A 24 -3.55 -2.50 9.68
CA PHE A 24 -3.45 -1.43 10.68
C PHE A 24 -2.31 -0.44 10.41
N THR A 25 -1.15 -0.94 10.05
CA THR A 25 0.05 -0.10 9.84
C THR A 25 0.04 0.65 8.51
N GLU A 26 -0.79 0.24 7.56
CA GLU A 26 -1.03 0.98 6.32
C GLU A 26 -1.96 2.18 6.53
N PHE A 27 -3.01 2.01 7.33
CA PHE A 27 -3.90 3.13 7.70
C PHE A 27 -3.23 4.12 8.67
N LEU A 28 -2.41 3.63 9.58
CA LEU A 28 -1.56 4.45 10.43
C LEU A 28 -0.21 4.58 9.71
N PRO A 29 0.24 5.77 9.31
CA PRO A 29 1.48 5.94 8.52
C PRO A 29 2.74 5.71 9.37
N ILE A 30 2.92 4.48 9.87
CA ILE A 30 3.99 4.07 10.80
C ILE A 30 4.94 3.02 10.22
N SER A 31 5.06 2.95 8.90
CA SER A 31 5.92 1.98 8.18
C SER A 31 5.49 0.52 8.35
N SER A 32 4.53 0.11 7.54
CA SER A 32 4.05 -1.29 7.47
C SER A 32 5.18 -2.28 7.16
N THR A 33 6.11 -1.93 6.28
CA THR A 33 7.27 -2.76 5.93
C THR A 33 8.17 -3.06 7.13
N ALA A 34 8.37 -2.08 8.01
CA ALA A 34 9.15 -2.29 9.23
C ALA A 34 8.44 -3.29 10.16
N HIS A 35 7.12 -3.16 10.33
CA HIS A 35 6.35 -4.06 11.19
C HIS A 35 6.32 -5.49 10.66
N LEU A 36 6.20 -5.69 9.34
CA LEU A 36 6.25 -7.00 8.73
C LEU A 36 7.59 -7.73 8.90
N LYS A 37 8.66 -7.01 9.22
CA LYS A 37 9.97 -7.59 9.55
C LYS A 37 10.20 -7.74 11.05
N VAL A 38 9.84 -6.71 11.80
CA VAL A 38 10.10 -6.67 13.26
C VAL A 38 9.22 -7.66 14.01
N VAL A 39 7.95 -7.78 13.65
CA VAL A 39 7.01 -8.71 14.32
C VAL A 39 7.45 -10.16 14.21
N PRO A 40 7.75 -10.72 13.02
CA PRO A 40 8.30 -12.07 12.92
C PRO A 40 9.55 -12.28 13.74
N TYR A 41 10.45 -11.30 13.76
CA TYR A 41 11.68 -11.37 14.54
C TYR A 41 11.39 -11.54 16.06
N PHE A 42 10.47 -10.77 16.62
CA PHE A 42 10.10 -10.89 18.04
C PHE A 42 9.47 -12.24 18.39
N PHE A 43 8.71 -12.84 17.47
CA PHE A 43 8.10 -14.16 17.68
C PHE A 43 9.01 -15.32 17.27
N GLY A 44 10.25 -15.07 16.88
CA GLY A 44 11.17 -16.11 16.38
C GLY A 44 10.67 -16.78 15.10
N TRP A 45 9.86 -16.07 14.31
CA TRP A 45 9.39 -16.58 13.02
C TRP A 45 10.40 -16.22 11.92
N ASN A 46 10.48 -17.08 10.91
CA ASN A 46 11.26 -16.75 9.72
C ASN A 46 10.65 -15.54 9.00
N ASP A 47 11.51 -14.71 8.38
CA ASP A 47 11.07 -13.62 7.52
C ASP A 47 10.16 -14.17 6.40
N PRO A 48 8.92 -13.67 6.26
CA PRO A 48 7.99 -14.14 5.24
C PRO A 48 8.44 -13.84 3.81
N GLY A 49 9.43 -12.97 3.64
CA GLY A 49 10.01 -12.61 2.36
C GLY A 49 9.27 -11.51 1.60
N VAL A 50 9.92 -11.05 0.54
CA VAL A 50 9.45 -9.90 -0.26
C VAL A 50 8.12 -10.21 -0.97
N SER A 51 7.97 -11.43 -1.49
CA SER A 51 6.74 -11.83 -2.21
C SER A 51 5.50 -11.79 -1.31
N PHE A 52 5.63 -12.25 -0.06
CA PHE A 52 4.56 -12.16 0.91
C PHE A 52 4.23 -10.71 1.25
N SER A 53 5.24 -9.89 1.53
CA SER A 53 5.07 -8.47 1.83
C SER A 53 4.37 -7.72 0.70
N ALA A 54 4.76 -7.98 -0.55
CA ALA A 54 4.10 -7.40 -1.72
C ALA A 54 2.63 -7.84 -1.85
N SER A 55 2.33 -9.11 -1.56
CA SER A 55 0.97 -9.64 -1.64
C SER A 55 0.03 -9.00 -0.62
N VAL A 56 0.46 -8.84 0.64
CA VAL A 56 -0.37 -8.21 1.67
C VAL A 56 -0.52 -6.70 1.46
N GLN A 57 0.50 -6.03 0.90
CA GLN A 57 0.41 -4.63 0.48
C GLN A 57 -0.60 -4.44 -0.66
N LEU A 58 -0.60 -5.34 -1.65
CA LEU A 58 -1.59 -5.32 -2.71
C LEU A 58 -3.01 -5.50 -2.16
N GLY A 59 -3.20 -6.39 -1.20
CA GLY A 59 -4.47 -6.58 -0.51
C GLY A 59 -4.96 -5.30 0.18
N SER A 60 -4.08 -4.60 0.90
CA SER A 60 -4.38 -3.31 1.53
C SER A 60 -4.73 -2.24 0.50
N ALA A 61 -4.00 -2.16 -0.61
CA ALA A 61 -4.28 -1.22 -1.69
C ALA A 61 -5.67 -1.45 -2.30
N VAL A 62 -6.04 -2.69 -2.58
CA VAL A 62 -7.38 -3.05 -3.08
C VAL A 62 -8.47 -2.67 -2.08
N ALA A 63 -8.27 -2.92 -0.79
CA ALA A 63 -9.21 -2.55 0.26
C ALA A 63 -9.43 -1.03 0.35
N ILE A 64 -8.36 -0.25 0.27
CA ILE A 64 -8.39 1.22 0.29
C ILE A 64 -9.13 1.75 -0.95
N ILE A 65 -8.80 1.25 -2.14
CA ILE A 65 -9.47 1.64 -3.39
C ILE A 65 -10.97 1.31 -3.32
N TYR A 66 -11.33 0.14 -2.82
CA TYR A 66 -12.72 -0.25 -2.67
C TYR A 66 -13.47 0.63 -1.67
N TYR A 67 -12.87 0.94 -0.53
CA TYR A 67 -13.45 1.78 0.50
C TYR A 67 -13.68 3.21 0.00
N PHE A 68 -12.67 3.81 -0.61
CA PHE A 68 -12.70 5.19 -1.11
C PHE A 68 -13.18 5.33 -2.55
N ARG A 69 -13.74 4.29 -3.18
CA ARG A 69 -14.12 4.29 -4.61
C ARG A 69 -14.97 5.48 -5.04
N LYS A 70 -15.87 5.96 -4.18
CA LYS A 70 -16.71 7.14 -4.47
C LYS A 70 -15.90 8.43 -4.50
N GLN A 71 -15.04 8.64 -3.52
CA GLN A 71 -14.15 9.81 -3.48
C GLN A 71 -13.15 9.77 -4.63
N ILE A 72 -12.60 8.60 -4.92
CA ILE A 72 -11.66 8.42 -6.05
C ILE A 72 -12.33 8.76 -7.37
N SER A 73 -13.57 8.30 -7.61
CA SER A 73 -14.28 8.64 -8.85
C SER A 73 -14.55 10.14 -8.96
N LEU A 74 -14.97 10.81 -7.88
CA LEU A 74 -15.17 12.27 -7.88
C LEU A 74 -13.87 13.04 -8.20
N ILE A 75 -12.75 12.62 -7.62
CA ILE A 75 -11.44 13.24 -7.87
C ILE A 75 -11.02 13.03 -9.34
N ILE A 76 -11.22 11.83 -9.88
CA ILE A 76 -10.91 11.51 -11.27
C ILE A 76 -11.78 12.34 -12.23
N ASP A 77 -13.09 12.40 -12.00
CA ASP A 77 -14.02 13.16 -12.82
C ASP A 77 -13.70 14.66 -12.78
N SER A 78 -13.37 15.19 -11.60
CA SER A 78 -12.94 16.57 -11.41
C SER A 78 -11.63 16.86 -12.17
N PHE A 79 -10.66 15.96 -12.11
CA PHE A 79 -9.40 16.08 -12.84
C PHE A 79 -9.61 16.17 -14.36
N PHE A 80 -10.39 15.25 -14.93
CA PHE A 80 -10.71 15.27 -16.35
C PHE A 80 -11.52 16.49 -16.76
N SER A 81 -12.42 16.96 -15.89
CA SER A 81 -13.21 18.17 -16.14
C SER A 81 -12.33 19.42 -16.22
N VAL A 82 -11.36 19.55 -15.32
CA VAL A 82 -10.39 20.66 -15.36
C VAL A 82 -9.55 20.61 -16.64
N LEU A 83 -9.09 19.42 -17.02
CA LEU A 83 -8.24 19.23 -18.19
C LEU A 83 -8.99 19.56 -19.50
N LYS A 84 -10.28 19.16 -19.60
CA LYS A 84 -11.11 19.31 -20.81
C LYS A 84 -11.69 20.72 -20.97
N HIS A 85 -12.12 21.34 -19.89
CA HIS A 85 -12.90 22.58 -19.96
C HIS A 85 -12.16 23.85 -19.56
N ARG A 86 -10.88 23.77 -19.17
CA ARG A 86 -10.11 24.92 -18.64
C ARG A 86 -10.90 25.74 -17.59
N LYS A 87 -11.90 25.14 -16.96
CA LYS A 87 -12.64 25.77 -15.89
C LYS A 87 -11.71 25.90 -14.69
N GLY A 88 -11.46 27.14 -14.31
CA GLY A 88 -10.57 27.46 -13.20
C GLY A 88 -10.94 26.69 -11.93
N PHE A 89 -9.99 26.57 -11.03
CA PHE A 89 -10.01 25.92 -9.72
C PHE A 89 -11.12 26.44 -8.80
N LYS A 90 -12.39 26.28 -9.18
CA LYS A 90 -13.51 26.83 -8.42
C LYS A 90 -13.97 25.93 -7.29
N ASP A 91 -13.79 24.60 -7.44
CA ASP A 91 -14.25 23.63 -6.47
C ASP A 91 -13.05 22.99 -5.75
N ASP A 92 -13.22 22.68 -4.46
CA ASP A 92 -12.18 22.09 -3.63
C ASP A 92 -11.71 20.72 -4.17
N ASP A 93 -12.60 19.94 -4.74
CA ASP A 93 -12.27 18.65 -5.37
C ASP A 93 -11.36 18.82 -6.60
N SER A 94 -11.56 19.89 -7.38
CA SER A 94 -10.72 20.21 -8.53
C SER A 94 -9.30 20.61 -8.11
N ARG A 95 -9.17 21.36 -7.03
CA ARG A 95 -7.88 21.73 -6.44
C ARG A 95 -7.17 20.51 -5.89
N LEU A 96 -7.89 19.69 -5.13
CA LEU A 96 -7.37 18.46 -4.53
C LEU A 96 -6.83 17.50 -5.58
N SER A 97 -7.57 17.28 -6.68
CA SER A 97 -7.16 16.38 -7.76
C SER A 97 -5.83 16.81 -8.40
N ILE A 98 -5.65 18.12 -8.63
CA ILE A 98 -4.40 18.63 -9.18
C ILE A 98 -3.26 18.56 -8.17
N TYR A 99 -3.51 18.87 -6.90
CA TYR A 99 -2.47 18.75 -5.87
C TYR A 99 -1.99 17.32 -5.72
N ILE A 100 -2.90 16.33 -5.75
CA ILE A 100 -2.53 14.91 -5.71
C ILE A 100 -1.68 14.56 -6.95
N PHE A 101 -2.10 14.99 -8.14
CA PHE A 101 -1.35 14.71 -9.36
C PHE A 101 0.06 15.32 -9.33
N VAL A 102 0.18 16.61 -9.01
CA VAL A 102 1.47 17.31 -8.94
C VAL A 102 2.36 16.72 -7.86
N ALA A 103 1.82 16.39 -6.69
CA ALA A 103 2.57 15.78 -5.60
C ALA A 103 3.04 14.34 -5.92
N SER A 104 2.37 13.66 -6.83
CA SER A 104 2.76 12.30 -7.25
C SER A 104 3.93 12.30 -8.24
N ILE A 105 4.15 13.38 -8.98
CA ILE A 105 5.21 13.47 -10.00
C ILE A 105 6.61 13.23 -9.42
N PRO A 106 7.05 13.88 -8.33
CA PRO A 106 8.37 13.64 -7.76
C PRO A 106 8.55 12.20 -7.30
N THR A 107 7.52 11.62 -6.68
CA THR A 107 7.56 10.24 -6.17
C THR A 107 7.69 9.23 -7.30
N VAL A 108 6.89 9.36 -8.36
CA VAL A 108 6.94 8.49 -9.54
C VAL A 108 8.28 8.65 -10.26
N SER A 109 8.76 9.89 -10.45
CA SER A 109 10.05 10.17 -11.08
C SER A 109 11.20 9.55 -10.29
N TYR A 110 11.22 9.71 -8.97
CA TYR A 110 12.24 9.12 -8.11
C TYR A 110 12.24 7.59 -8.21
N THR A 111 11.08 6.96 -8.12
CA THR A 111 10.93 5.50 -8.18
C THR A 111 11.40 4.93 -9.52
N HIS A 112 11.05 5.57 -10.64
CA HIS A 112 11.42 5.09 -11.97
C HIS A 112 12.88 5.42 -12.36
N LEU A 113 13.44 6.53 -11.90
CA LEU A 113 14.80 6.93 -12.24
C LEU A 113 15.88 6.27 -11.38
N THR A 114 15.55 5.84 -10.15
CA THR A 114 16.52 5.26 -9.21
C THR A 114 16.50 3.74 -9.16
N LEU A 115 15.49 3.08 -9.70
CA LEU A 115 15.39 1.60 -9.71
C LEU A 115 16.46 0.86 -10.56
N PRO A 116 17.02 1.40 -11.65
CA PRO A 116 18.01 0.67 -12.46
C PRO A 116 19.39 0.49 -11.83
N THR A 117 19.71 1.22 -10.77
CA THR A 117 21.10 1.22 -10.24
C THR A 117 21.37 0.20 -9.14
N ARG A 118 20.44 -0.71 -8.83
CA ARG A 118 20.61 -1.70 -7.75
C ARG A 118 20.59 -3.15 -8.21
N SER A 119 21.20 -3.44 -9.35
CA SER A 119 21.49 -4.80 -9.78
C SER A 119 22.99 -5.00 -10.00
N THR A 120 23.78 -4.73 -8.98
CA THR A 120 25.14 -5.19 -8.91
C THR A 120 25.55 -5.34 -7.46
N VAL A 121 25.31 -6.48 -6.89
CA VAL A 121 26.22 -7.34 -6.13
C VAL A 121 25.45 -8.58 -5.73
#